data_fd671d4a269c44f29ebf778fd94fd899
#
_entry.id   fd671d4a269c44f29ebf778fd94fd899
#
_cell.length_a   1.000
_cell.length_b   1.000
_cell.length_c   1.000
_cell.angle_alpha   90.00
_cell.angle_beta   90.00
_cell.angle_gamma   90.00
#
_symmetry.space_group_name_H-M   'P 1'
#
loop_
_entity.id
_entity.type
_entity.pdbx_description
1 polymer ?
#
loop_
_entity_poly.entity_id
_entity_poly.type
_entity_poly.pdbx_seq_one_letter_code
_entity_poly.pdbx_strand_id
1 'polypeptide(L)'
;SGRSAHQLARAPMALGLLVTSFLVFNSVILLPFSFSIYKQIQFKLRNAIPTVMLQDNVFIDVVDGMTMLIGKKYDDGLAEDVFIHDERDNGAIVTLTARVGQFVEKDGQPAVILQDGQRVELTDAGNAGATLLFDTHTVFITPRERRQATRMPIEMNEDKIRNLLDPATSPSPGYVDQRVAEGHYRIVSPMLALALGLVASAGVLFGQIRQSTWSRRAIVTLAVGVACIAALVSSRSLATQISEFRILIYLSTIVPVAIAYGMIAWQAFRGQQMPATRQPRVAT
;
A
#
# COMPACT_ATOMS: atom_id res chain seq x y z
N SER A 1 -46.94 -14.88 -0.38
CA SER A 1 -46.01 -15.38 0.65
C SER A 1 -45.79 -14.28 1.70
N GLY A 2 -46.38 -14.45 2.91
CA GLY A 2 -46.43 -13.44 3.99
C GLY A 2 -45.11 -13.24 4.74
N ARG A 3 -43.94 -13.20 4.06
CA ARG A 3 -42.66 -12.88 4.67
C ARG A 3 -42.56 -11.38 4.88
N SER A 4 -42.22 -10.96 6.10
CA SER A 4 -42.01 -9.55 6.42
C SER A 4 -40.76 -9.01 5.72
N ALA A 5 -40.74 -7.69 5.43
CA ALA A 5 -39.57 -7.02 4.82
C ALA A 5 -38.27 -7.27 5.61
N HIS A 6 -38.35 -7.37 6.94
CA HIS A 6 -37.26 -7.73 7.79
C HIS A 6 -36.72 -9.15 7.56
N GLN A 7 -37.57 -10.13 7.26
CA GLN A 7 -37.15 -11.50 6.96
C GLN A 7 -36.42 -11.57 5.61
N LEU A 8 -36.85 -10.79 4.62
CA LEU A 8 -36.17 -10.70 3.33
C LEU A 8 -34.80 -9.97 3.44
N ALA A 9 -34.72 -8.95 4.30
CA ALA A 9 -33.47 -8.20 4.49
C ALA A 9 -32.38 -8.98 5.25
N ARG A 10 -32.73 -10.04 6.01
CA ARG A 10 -31.76 -10.81 6.83
C ARG A 10 -30.66 -11.45 6.00
N ALA A 11 -30.97 -12.03 4.84
CA ALA A 11 -29.98 -12.70 4.01
C ALA A 11 -28.93 -11.72 3.43
N PRO A 12 -29.31 -10.61 2.78
CA PRO A 12 -28.34 -9.62 2.32
C PRO A 12 -27.58 -8.92 3.46
N MET A 13 -28.21 -8.73 4.63
CA MET A 13 -27.53 -8.20 5.81
C MET A 13 -26.45 -9.16 6.34
N ALA A 14 -26.77 -10.46 6.45
CA ALA A 14 -25.82 -11.48 6.88
C ALA A 14 -24.63 -11.58 5.90
N LEU A 15 -24.90 -11.56 4.60
CA LEU A 15 -23.87 -11.54 3.57
C LEU A 15 -23.02 -10.27 3.67
N GLY A 16 -23.65 -9.11 3.81
CA GLY A 16 -22.95 -7.83 3.99
C GLY A 16 -22.05 -7.82 5.22
N LEU A 17 -22.52 -8.37 6.33
CA LEU A 17 -21.72 -8.50 7.56
C LEU A 17 -20.53 -9.44 7.37
N LEU A 18 -20.71 -10.57 6.70
CA LEU A 18 -19.65 -11.52 6.39
C LEU A 18 -18.60 -10.89 5.50
N VAL A 19 -19.00 -10.22 4.42
CA VAL A 19 -18.09 -9.52 3.52
C VAL A 19 -17.35 -8.40 4.25
N THR A 20 -18.04 -7.61 5.06
CA THR A 20 -17.44 -6.55 5.88
C THR A 20 -16.39 -7.12 6.83
N SER A 21 -16.70 -8.22 7.54
CA SER A 21 -15.75 -8.89 8.44
C SER A 21 -14.50 -9.37 7.71
N PHE A 22 -14.67 -9.96 6.53
CA PHE A 22 -13.56 -10.37 5.67
C PHE A 22 -12.71 -9.17 5.21
N LEU A 23 -13.35 -8.07 4.80
CA LEU A 23 -12.65 -6.86 4.39
C LEU A 23 -11.91 -6.17 5.54
N VAL A 24 -12.47 -6.19 6.77
CA VAL A 24 -11.78 -5.72 7.97
C VAL A 24 -10.54 -6.56 8.23
N PHE A 25 -10.65 -7.88 8.20
CA PHE A 25 -9.51 -8.78 8.34
C PHE A 25 -8.43 -8.50 7.28
N ASN A 26 -8.85 -8.34 6.03
CA ASN A 26 -7.95 -8.01 4.93
C ASN A 26 -7.23 -6.65 5.15
N SER A 27 -7.96 -5.61 5.54
CA SER A 27 -7.42 -4.26 5.70
C SER A 27 -6.50 -4.12 6.93
N VAL A 28 -6.83 -4.81 8.03
CA VAL A 28 -6.12 -4.68 9.32
C VAL A 28 -4.91 -5.60 9.42
N ILE A 29 -5.03 -6.82 8.90
CA ILE A 29 -4.04 -7.89 9.11
C ILE A 29 -3.33 -8.24 7.82
N LEU A 30 -4.09 -8.60 6.77
CA LEU A 30 -3.51 -9.15 5.55
C LEU A 30 -2.72 -8.10 4.76
N LEU A 31 -3.23 -6.87 4.66
CA LEU A 31 -2.59 -5.77 3.93
C LEU A 31 -1.19 -5.44 4.50
N PRO A 32 -0.99 -5.11 5.80
CA PRO A 32 0.34 -4.79 6.31
C PRO A 32 1.28 -5.99 6.25
N PHE A 33 0.79 -7.21 6.49
CA PHE A 33 1.59 -8.42 6.42
C PHE A 33 2.09 -8.71 4.99
N SER A 34 1.20 -8.70 4.02
CA SER A 34 1.55 -8.94 2.61
C SER A 34 2.48 -7.86 2.07
N PHE A 35 2.25 -6.60 2.46
CA PHE A 35 3.06 -5.49 2.00
C PHE A 35 4.48 -5.53 2.59
N SER A 36 4.64 -5.94 3.85
CA SER A 36 5.96 -6.11 4.46
C SER A 36 6.77 -7.22 3.78
N ILE A 37 6.14 -8.35 3.44
CA ILE A 37 6.78 -9.43 2.68
C ILE A 37 7.20 -8.92 1.28
N TYR A 38 6.29 -8.24 0.58
CA TYR A 38 6.58 -7.66 -0.72
C TYR A 38 7.81 -6.73 -0.67
N LYS A 39 7.88 -5.86 0.31
CA LYS A 39 9.03 -4.95 0.51
C LYS A 39 10.32 -5.68 0.80
N GLN A 40 10.28 -6.73 1.62
CA GLN A 40 11.46 -7.55 1.88
C GLN A 40 11.98 -8.25 0.60
N ILE A 41 11.07 -8.81 -0.20
CA ILE A 41 11.42 -9.43 -1.49
C ILE A 41 11.97 -8.37 -2.45
N GLN A 42 11.31 -7.23 -2.57
CA GLN A 42 11.74 -6.12 -3.41
C GLN A 42 13.16 -5.64 -3.01
N PHE A 43 13.41 -5.54 -1.70
CA PHE A 43 14.72 -5.15 -1.20
C PHE A 43 15.79 -6.20 -1.55
N LYS A 44 15.49 -7.49 -1.34
CA LYS A 44 16.41 -8.59 -1.70
C LYS A 44 16.73 -8.62 -3.19
N LEU A 45 15.71 -8.53 -4.04
CA LEU A 45 15.89 -8.51 -5.50
C LEU A 45 16.71 -7.31 -5.95
N ARG A 46 16.42 -6.12 -5.41
CA ARG A 46 17.14 -4.90 -5.77
C ARG A 46 18.62 -4.94 -5.33
N ASN A 47 18.92 -5.64 -4.26
CA ASN A 47 20.29 -5.80 -3.77
C ASN A 47 21.06 -6.96 -4.42
N ALA A 48 20.35 -7.96 -4.96
CA ALA A 48 20.94 -9.10 -5.67
C ALA A 48 21.37 -8.78 -7.11
N ILE A 49 20.78 -7.76 -7.74
CA ILE A 49 21.01 -7.40 -9.14
C ILE A 49 22.47 -7.08 -9.48
N PRO A 50 23.26 -6.34 -8.66
CA PRO A 50 24.64 -6.02 -9.02
C PRO A 50 25.50 -7.26 -9.30
N THR A 51 25.31 -8.32 -8.53
CA THR A 51 26.15 -9.53 -8.65
C THR A 51 25.78 -10.38 -9.88
N VAL A 52 24.52 -10.38 -10.30
CA VAL A 52 24.06 -11.15 -11.46
C VAL A 52 24.43 -10.50 -12.78
N MET A 53 24.52 -9.17 -12.83
CA MET A 53 24.82 -8.43 -14.07
C MET A 53 26.31 -8.32 -14.39
N LEU A 54 27.18 -8.68 -13.47
CA LEU A 54 28.63 -8.59 -13.67
C LEU A 54 29.11 -9.64 -14.69
N GLN A 55 29.67 -9.15 -15.80
CA GLN A 55 30.30 -9.95 -16.85
C GLN A 55 31.81 -9.74 -16.84
N ASP A 56 32.56 -10.80 -17.21
CA ASP A 56 34.03 -10.76 -17.27
C ASP A 56 34.48 -9.76 -18.35
N ASN A 57 35.43 -8.93 -18.00
CA ASN A 57 36.09 -7.96 -18.91
C ASN A 57 35.13 -6.91 -19.53
N VAL A 58 34.01 -6.58 -18.86
CA VAL A 58 33.06 -5.56 -19.29
C VAL A 58 32.94 -4.47 -18.24
N PHE A 59 32.99 -3.20 -18.64
CA PHE A 59 32.66 -2.09 -17.78
C PHE A 59 31.14 -2.01 -17.57
N ILE A 60 30.71 -2.03 -16.35
CA ILE A 60 29.31 -2.00 -15.97
C ILE A 60 29.06 -0.89 -14.95
N ASP A 61 28.08 -0.06 -15.20
CA ASP A 61 27.60 0.92 -14.23
C ASP A 61 26.75 0.19 -13.20
N VAL A 62 27.31 -0.05 -12.02
CA VAL A 62 26.67 -0.83 -10.96
C VAL A 62 25.62 0.00 -10.23
N VAL A 63 25.92 1.28 -10.05
CA VAL A 63 25.01 2.32 -9.54
C VAL A 63 25.40 3.65 -10.18
N ASP A 64 24.51 4.63 -10.17
CA ASP A 64 24.77 5.96 -10.71
C ASP A 64 26.06 6.53 -10.11
N GLY A 65 27.02 6.88 -10.98
CA GLY A 65 28.33 7.40 -10.60
C GLY A 65 29.32 6.36 -10.09
N MET A 66 29.09 5.05 -10.32
CA MET A 66 30.04 4.01 -9.97
C MET A 66 30.12 2.95 -11.08
N THR A 67 31.22 2.93 -11.77
CA THR A 67 31.55 1.96 -12.81
C THR A 67 32.52 0.90 -12.27
N MET A 68 32.27 -0.35 -12.61
CA MET A 68 33.08 -1.49 -12.20
C MET A 68 33.51 -2.34 -13.41
N LEU A 69 34.71 -2.84 -13.38
CA LEU A 69 35.22 -3.86 -14.29
C LEU A 69 35.78 -5.02 -13.45
N ILE A 70 35.52 -6.24 -13.89
CA ILE A 70 36.04 -7.46 -13.29
C ILE A 70 36.73 -8.24 -14.40
N GLY A 71 37.95 -8.67 -14.17
CA GLY A 71 38.72 -9.51 -15.11
C GLY A 71 38.09 -10.89 -15.20
N LYS A 72 37.85 -11.55 -14.08
CA LYS A 72 37.26 -12.88 -14.03
C LYS A 72 36.39 -13.04 -12.80
N LYS A 73 35.17 -13.58 -12.98
CA LYS A 73 34.23 -13.86 -11.90
C LYS A 73 34.13 -15.37 -11.66
N TYR A 74 33.99 -15.75 -10.39
CA TYR A 74 33.76 -17.12 -9.94
C TYR A 74 32.37 -17.28 -9.31
N ASP A 75 31.84 -18.51 -9.31
CA ASP A 75 30.46 -18.81 -8.81
C ASP A 75 30.30 -18.62 -7.29
N ASP A 76 31.40 -18.63 -6.55
CA ASP A 76 31.45 -18.42 -5.10
C ASP A 76 31.43 -16.94 -4.68
N GLY A 77 31.27 -16.04 -5.65
CA GLY A 77 31.26 -14.58 -5.43
C GLY A 77 32.62 -13.95 -5.34
N LEU A 78 33.69 -14.71 -5.62
CA LEU A 78 35.03 -14.18 -5.81
C LEU A 78 35.21 -13.58 -7.20
N ALA A 79 36.04 -12.56 -7.29
CA ALA A 79 36.43 -11.91 -8.53
C ALA A 79 37.91 -11.60 -8.53
N GLU A 80 38.56 -11.73 -9.68
CA GLU A 80 39.97 -11.35 -9.90
C GLU A 80 40.02 -10.09 -10.77
N ASP A 81 41.08 -9.29 -10.57
CA ASP A 81 41.35 -8.06 -11.29
C ASP A 81 40.17 -7.08 -11.28
N VAL A 82 39.82 -6.63 -10.08
CA VAL A 82 38.71 -5.72 -9.87
C VAL A 82 39.18 -4.28 -10.00
N PHE A 83 38.51 -3.54 -10.87
CA PHE A 83 38.64 -2.10 -11.05
C PHE A 83 37.34 -1.43 -10.69
N ILE A 84 37.33 -0.40 -9.86
CA ILE A 84 36.19 0.40 -9.46
C ILE A 84 36.51 1.87 -9.67
N HIS A 85 35.64 2.56 -10.38
CA HIS A 85 35.66 4.00 -10.56
C HIS A 85 34.42 4.60 -9.89
N ASP A 86 34.64 5.43 -8.87
CA ASP A 86 33.58 5.96 -8.00
C ASP A 86 33.58 7.49 -8.03
N GLU A 87 32.59 8.08 -8.71
CA GLU A 87 32.35 9.51 -8.82
C GLU A 87 31.20 9.99 -7.92
N ARG A 88 30.73 9.15 -7.00
CA ARG A 88 29.57 9.46 -6.16
C ARG A 88 29.84 10.55 -5.13
N ASP A 89 31.11 10.87 -4.86
CA ASP A 89 31.50 11.93 -3.96
C ASP A 89 31.67 13.24 -4.73
N ASN A 90 30.82 14.24 -4.44
CA ASN A 90 30.90 15.56 -5.07
C ASN A 90 32.26 16.19 -4.77
N GLY A 91 33.16 16.20 -5.78
CA GLY A 91 34.47 16.81 -5.74
C GLY A 91 35.67 15.85 -5.54
N ALA A 92 35.44 14.54 -5.40
CA ALA A 92 36.52 13.58 -5.37
C ALA A 92 36.19 12.35 -6.23
N ILE A 93 36.99 12.08 -7.24
CA ILE A 93 36.93 10.87 -8.04
C ILE A 93 37.86 9.84 -7.38
N VAL A 94 37.32 8.69 -6.99
CA VAL A 94 38.06 7.62 -6.37
C VAL A 94 38.18 6.45 -7.31
N THR A 95 39.39 6.06 -7.66
CA THR A 95 39.68 4.85 -8.44
C THR A 95 40.34 3.81 -7.55
N LEU A 96 39.75 2.60 -7.52
CA LEU A 96 40.29 1.46 -6.77
C LEU A 96 40.64 0.34 -7.75
N THR A 97 41.82 -0.24 -7.58
CA THR A 97 42.23 -1.47 -8.25
C THR A 97 42.62 -2.49 -7.19
N ALA A 98 42.18 -3.73 -7.37
CA ALA A 98 42.51 -4.80 -6.45
C ALA A 98 42.70 -6.13 -7.20
N ARG A 99 43.60 -6.97 -6.69
CA ARG A 99 43.87 -8.29 -7.27
C ARG A 99 42.70 -9.24 -7.06
N VAL A 100 42.04 -9.16 -5.88
CA VAL A 100 40.90 -10.01 -5.50
C VAL A 100 39.80 -9.15 -4.94
N GLY A 101 38.56 -9.46 -5.34
CA GLY A 101 37.36 -8.89 -4.80
C GLY A 101 36.41 -9.99 -4.36
N GLN A 102 35.74 -9.81 -3.24
CA GLN A 102 34.69 -10.72 -2.77
C GLN A 102 33.37 -9.95 -2.59
N PHE A 103 32.33 -10.37 -3.31
CA PHE A 103 31.01 -9.82 -3.17
C PHE A 103 30.32 -10.39 -1.93
N VAL A 104 29.93 -9.51 -1.02
CA VAL A 104 29.30 -9.86 0.26
C VAL A 104 28.12 -8.96 0.55
N GLU A 105 27.24 -9.41 1.42
CA GLU A 105 26.23 -8.56 2.02
C GLU A 105 26.68 -8.19 3.44
N LYS A 106 26.93 -6.91 3.68
CA LYS A 106 27.34 -6.39 4.98
C LYS A 106 26.33 -5.37 5.47
N ASP A 107 25.79 -5.54 6.68
CA ASP A 107 24.76 -4.68 7.28
C ASP A 107 23.51 -4.52 6.38
N GLY A 108 23.12 -5.60 5.66
CA GLY A 108 21.99 -5.57 4.74
C GLY A 108 22.23 -4.77 3.45
N GLN A 109 23.50 -4.44 3.15
CA GLN A 109 23.90 -3.71 1.96
C GLN A 109 24.91 -4.51 1.13
N PRO A 110 24.78 -4.51 -0.20
CA PRO A 110 25.77 -5.13 -1.05
C PRO A 110 27.12 -4.38 -0.95
N ALA A 111 28.17 -5.12 -0.75
CA ALA A 111 29.51 -4.60 -0.65
C ALA A 111 30.50 -5.50 -1.38
N VAL A 112 31.65 -4.94 -1.74
CA VAL A 112 32.81 -5.68 -2.24
C VAL A 112 33.94 -5.50 -1.25
N ILE A 113 34.50 -6.60 -0.77
CA ILE A 113 35.73 -6.60 -0.02
C ILE A 113 36.85 -6.78 -1.02
N LEU A 114 37.69 -5.76 -1.18
CA LEU A 114 38.85 -5.74 -2.04
C LEU A 114 40.07 -6.14 -1.24
N GLN A 115 40.93 -6.97 -1.83
CA GLN A 115 42.19 -7.41 -1.22
C GLN A 115 43.37 -7.13 -2.16
N ASP A 116 44.50 -6.77 -1.57
CA ASP A 116 45.76 -6.47 -2.27
C ASP A 116 45.56 -5.41 -3.36
N GLY A 117 45.30 -4.19 -2.96
CA GLY A 117 44.92 -3.15 -3.91
C GLY A 117 45.47 -1.79 -3.64
N GLN A 118 45.14 -0.87 -4.52
CA GLN A 118 45.47 0.55 -4.41
C GLN A 118 44.22 1.42 -4.60
N ARG A 119 44.18 2.51 -3.87
CA ARG A 119 43.20 3.57 -4.01
C ARG A 119 43.89 4.83 -4.48
N VAL A 120 43.42 5.40 -5.56
CA VAL A 120 43.83 6.70 -6.10
C VAL A 120 42.68 7.67 -5.97
N GLU A 121 42.92 8.81 -5.35
CA GLU A 121 41.93 9.87 -5.20
C GLU A 121 42.36 11.07 -6.05
N LEU A 122 41.47 11.54 -6.93
CA LEU A 122 41.65 12.73 -7.76
C LEU A 122 40.73 13.83 -7.22
N THR A 123 41.28 14.96 -6.90
CA THR A 123 40.54 16.14 -6.48
C THR A 123 40.23 17.03 -7.69
N ASP A 124 39.12 17.78 -7.67
CA ASP A 124 38.61 18.65 -8.76
C ASP A 124 39.68 19.62 -9.38
N ALA A 125 40.77 19.85 -8.69
CA ALA A 125 41.89 20.69 -9.19
C ALA A 125 42.82 19.98 -10.18
N GLY A 126 42.55 18.74 -10.58
CA GLY A 126 43.40 17.96 -11.50
C GLY A 126 44.73 17.52 -10.92
N ASN A 127 44.98 17.81 -9.66
CA ASN A 127 46.16 17.30 -8.96
C ASN A 127 45.90 15.88 -8.50
N ALA A 128 46.82 14.95 -8.85
CA ALA A 128 46.81 13.60 -8.30
C ALA A 128 46.83 13.68 -6.78
N GLY A 129 45.73 13.26 -6.17
CA GLY A 129 45.63 13.11 -4.73
C GLY A 129 46.46 11.94 -4.25
N ALA A 130 46.36 11.62 -2.99
CA ALA A 130 47.14 10.54 -2.38
C ALA A 130 46.83 9.17 -3.01
N THR A 131 47.87 8.41 -3.32
CA THR A 131 47.75 6.98 -3.61
C THR A 131 47.91 6.21 -2.31
N LEU A 132 46.93 5.40 -1.95
CA LEU A 132 46.94 4.56 -0.76
C LEU A 132 46.97 3.09 -1.17
N LEU A 133 47.96 2.35 -0.71
CA LEU A 133 47.99 0.89 -0.81
C LEU A 133 47.22 0.30 0.37
N PHE A 134 46.42 -0.73 0.15
CA PHE A 134 45.67 -1.40 1.19
C PHE A 134 45.72 -2.92 1.05
N ASP A 135 45.77 -3.62 2.16
CA ASP A 135 45.65 -5.07 2.22
C ASP A 135 44.19 -5.49 2.09
N THR A 136 43.25 -4.73 2.71
CA THR A 136 41.82 -4.98 2.63
C THR A 136 41.05 -3.66 2.67
N HIS A 137 40.10 -3.51 1.76
CA HIS A 137 39.23 -2.35 1.70
C HIS A 137 37.79 -2.78 1.37
N THR A 138 36.79 -2.22 2.08
CA THR A 138 35.38 -2.54 1.83
C THR A 138 34.69 -1.37 1.08
N VAL A 139 34.11 -1.67 -0.08
CA VAL A 139 33.37 -0.71 -0.89
C VAL A 139 31.89 -1.10 -0.91
N PHE A 140 31.02 -0.20 -0.48
CA PHE A 140 29.58 -0.42 -0.54
C PHE A 140 29.01 -0.05 -1.92
N ILE A 141 28.26 -0.99 -2.51
CA ILE A 141 27.60 -0.82 -3.80
C ILE A 141 26.18 -0.30 -3.56
N THR A 142 26.05 0.88 -2.95
CA THR A 142 24.75 1.50 -2.70
C THR A 142 24.77 2.95 -3.14
N PRO A 143 23.66 3.48 -3.74
CA PRO A 143 23.55 4.90 -4.02
C PRO A 143 23.78 5.72 -2.75
N ARG A 144 24.46 6.87 -2.89
CA ARG A 144 24.82 7.75 -1.76
C ARG A 144 23.65 8.16 -0.90
N GLU A 145 22.53 8.45 -1.54
CA GLU A 145 21.26 8.81 -0.88
C GLU A 145 20.77 7.71 0.09
N ARG A 146 21.08 6.46 -0.18
CA ARG A 146 20.74 5.32 0.66
C ARG A 146 21.70 5.06 1.81
N ARG A 147 22.97 5.48 1.72
CA ARG A 147 23.91 5.37 2.85
C ARG A 147 23.44 6.17 4.07
N GLN A 148 22.71 7.27 3.84
CA GLN A 148 22.15 8.10 4.91
C GLN A 148 20.78 7.59 5.40
N ALA A 149 20.10 6.76 4.62
CA ALA A 149 18.83 6.16 4.99
C ALA A 149 19.04 4.79 5.65
N THR A 150 19.49 4.78 6.89
CA THR A 150 19.66 3.57 7.71
C THR A 150 18.35 2.80 7.94
N ARG A 151 17.23 3.37 7.59
CA ARG A 151 15.90 2.75 7.52
C ARG A 151 15.10 3.39 6.39
N MET A 152 14.61 2.58 5.44
CA MET A 152 13.55 3.07 4.56
C MET A 152 12.38 3.52 5.42
N PRO A 153 11.80 4.71 5.18
CA PRO A 153 10.61 5.12 5.88
C PRO A 153 9.54 4.05 5.66
N ILE A 154 8.93 3.55 6.76
CA ILE A 154 7.86 2.57 6.72
C ILE A 154 6.73 3.20 5.90
N GLU A 155 6.41 2.57 4.76
CA GLU A 155 5.29 3.05 3.94
C GLU A 155 3.96 2.88 4.69
N MET A 156 3.01 3.76 4.41
CA MET A 156 1.70 3.72 5.09
C MET A 156 1.05 2.34 4.98
N ASN A 157 1.22 1.64 3.84
CA ASN A 157 0.62 0.32 3.61
C ASN A 157 1.24 -0.80 4.45
N GLU A 158 2.49 -0.65 4.88
CA GLU A 158 3.19 -1.59 5.73
C GLU A 158 2.83 -1.40 7.21
N ASP A 159 2.40 -0.19 7.57
CA ASP A 159 2.24 0.19 8.95
C ASP A 159 0.93 -0.34 9.54
N LYS A 160 0.98 -0.69 10.82
CA LYS A 160 -0.18 -1.15 11.58
C LYS A 160 -1.13 0.02 11.85
N ILE A 161 -2.43 -0.25 11.91
CA ILE A 161 -3.46 0.78 12.19
C ILE A 161 -3.15 1.58 13.46
N ARG A 162 -2.65 0.94 14.52
CA ARG A 162 -2.29 1.62 15.76
C ARG A 162 -1.26 2.72 15.54
N ASN A 163 -0.23 2.44 14.74
CA ASN A 163 0.83 3.41 14.44
C ASN A 163 0.33 4.50 13.48
N LEU A 164 -0.57 4.16 12.54
CA LEU A 164 -1.16 5.16 11.65
C LEU A 164 -2.01 6.19 12.40
N LEU A 165 -2.70 5.77 13.44
CA LEU A 165 -3.54 6.65 14.27
C LEU A 165 -2.75 7.47 15.30
N ASP A 166 -1.49 7.12 15.56
CA ASP A 166 -0.63 7.83 16.51
C ASP A 166 0.24 8.87 15.80
N PRO A 167 -0.02 10.18 15.98
CA PRO A 167 0.76 11.24 15.38
C PRO A 167 2.26 11.20 15.74
N ALA A 168 2.60 10.68 16.94
CA ALA A 168 3.97 10.64 17.43
C ALA A 168 4.86 9.65 16.64
N THR A 169 4.28 8.68 15.97
CA THR A 169 5.01 7.68 15.16
C THR A 169 5.30 8.15 13.74
N SER A 170 4.89 9.35 13.36
CA SER A 170 5.12 9.88 12.01
C SER A 170 6.59 10.19 11.76
N PRO A 171 7.15 9.75 10.63
CA PRO A 171 8.54 10.03 10.27
C PRO A 171 8.82 11.52 10.02
N SER A 172 7.79 12.31 9.70
CA SER A 172 7.91 13.74 9.42
C SER A 172 6.58 14.45 9.72
N PRO A 173 6.62 15.72 10.18
CA PRO A 173 5.41 16.51 10.46
C PRO A 173 4.44 16.63 9.28
N GLY A 174 4.95 16.75 8.05
CA GLY A 174 4.13 16.89 6.83
C GLY A 174 3.32 15.64 6.46
N TYR A 175 3.63 14.48 7.04
CA TYR A 175 2.93 13.22 6.75
C TYR A 175 1.91 12.81 7.83
N VAL A 176 1.81 13.55 8.94
CA VAL A 176 0.93 13.21 10.07
C VAL A 176 -0.52 13.08 9.61
N ASP A 177 -1.05 14.09 8.95
CA ASP A 177 -2.46 14.11 8.55
C ASP A 177 -2.79 13.03 7.52
N GLN A 178 -1.89 12.76 6.59
CA GLN A 178 -2.05 11.68 5.61
C GLN A 178 -2.10 10.30 6.28
N ARG A 179 -1.21 10.05 7.25
CA ARG A 179 -1.15 8.78 7.98
C ARG A 179 -2.38 8.56 8.84
N VAL A 180 -2.79 9.57 9.58
CA VAL A 180 -3.98 9.49 10.43
C VAL A 180 -5.25 9.33 9.59
N ALA A 181 -5.39 10.08 8.49
CA ALA A 181 -6.50 9.92 7.55
C ALA A 181 -6.55 8.51 6.96
N GLU A 182 -5.40 7.93 6.60
CA GLU A 182 -5.30 6.54 6.14
C GLU A 182 -5.74 5.54 7.21
N GLY A 183 -5.34 5.74 8.47
CA GLY A 183 -5.76 4.89 9.59
C GLY A 183 -7.29 4.89 9.76
N HIS A 184 -7.93 6.06 9.74
CA HIS A 184 -9.39 6.18 9.79
C HIS A 184 -10.06 5.55 8.57
N TYR A 185 -9.52 5.80 7.37
CA TYR A 185 -10.04 5.22 6.14
C TYR A 185 -10.01 3.68 6.14
N ARG A 186 -8.94 3.05 6.64
CA ARG A 186 -8.82 1.59 6.73
C ARG A 186 -9.85 0.94 7.67
N ILE A 187 -10.28 1.68 8.69
CA ILE A 187 -11.32 1.21 9.60
C ILE A 187 -12.71 1.32 8.93
N VAL A 188 -12.96 2.43 8.25
CA VAL A 188 -14.29 2.76 7.72
C VAL A 188 -14.56 2.14 6.36
N SER A 189 -13.54 2.02 5.49
CA SER A 189 -13.73 1.52 4.12
C SER A 189 -14.35 0.11 4.04
N PRO A 190 -14.07 -0.87 4.93
CA PRO A 190 -14.77 -2.15 4.93
C PRO A 190 -16.26 -2.03 5.25
N MET A 191 -16.64 -1.05 6.07
CA MET A 191 -18.06 -0.83 6.44
C MET A 191 -18.91 -0.36 5.26
N LEU A 192 -18.27 0.18 4.21
CA LEU A 192 -18.95 0.56 2.98
C LEU A 192 -19.61 -0.65 2.30
N ALA A 193 -19.06 -1.87 2.43
CA ALA A 193 -19.66 -3.07 1.88
C ALA A 193 -21.05 -3.35 2.51
N LEU A 194 -21.17 -3.16 3.82
CA LEU A 194 -22.45 -3.26 4.52
C LEU A 194 -23.40 -2.15 4.06
N ALA A 195 -22.92 -0.91 3.93
CA ALA A 195 -23.71 0.22 3.46
C ALA A 195 -24.28 -0.04 2.05
N LEU A 196 -23.45 -0.50 1.13
CA LEU A 196 -23.87 -0.83 -0.24
C LEU A 196 -24.87 -1.99 -0.27
N GLY A 197 -24.67 -3.02 0.57
CA GLY A 197 -25.62 -4.13 0.73
C GLY A 197 -26.99 -3.67 1.22
N LEU A 198 -27.01 -2.75 2.18
CA LEU A 198 -28.26 -2.16 2.68
C LEU A 198 -28.94 -1.25 1.65
N VAL A 199 -28.17 -0.40 0.95
CA VAL A 199 -28.68 0.47 -0.13
C VAL A 199 -29.29 -0.39 -1.24
N ALA A 200 -28.61 -1.46 -1.68
CA ALA A 200 -29.12 -2.37 -2.68
C ALA A 200 -30.42 -3.06 -2.20
N SER A 201 -30.44 -3.52 -0.95
CA SER A 201 -31.63 -4.15 -0.36
C SER A 201 -32.80 -3.19 -0.29
N ALA A 202 -32.56 -1.94 0.13
CA ALA A 202 -33.56 -0.89 0.15
C ALA A 202 -34.12 -0.62 -1.27
N GLY A 203 -33.24 -0.50 -2.27
CA GLY A 203 -33.62 -0.25 -3.66
C GLY A 203 -34.49 -1.35 -4.25
N VAL A 204 -34.23 -2.63 -3.89
CA VAL A 204 -35.06 -3.78 -4.33
C VAL A 204 -36.36 -3.86 -3.55
N LEU A 205 -36.35 -3.68 -2.23
CA LEU A 205 -37.53 -3.81 -1.36
C LEU A 205 -38.48 -2.63 -1.51
N PHE A 206 -37.99 -1.45 -1.87
CA PHE A 206 -38.82 -0.23 -1.99
C PHE A 206 -39.61 -0.20 -3.30
N GLY A 207 -40.81 -0.76 -3.28
CA GLY A 207 -41.84 -0.54 -4.31
C GLY A 207 -42.45 -1.78 -4.94
N GLN A 208 -43.61 -1.59 -5.58
CA GLN A 208 -44.31 -2.64 -6.31
C GLN A 208 -43.49 -3.11 -7.52
N ILE A 209 -43.43 -4.41 -7.76
CA ILE A 209 -42.73 -5.06 -8.88
C ILE A 209 -43.55 -4.81 -10.15
N ARG A 210 -43.40 -3.63 -10.75
CA ARG A 210 -43.93 -3.30 -12.05
C ARG A 210 -42.75 -3.30 -13.05
N GLN A 211 -42.81 -4.13 -14.06
CA GLN A 211 -41.72 -4.33 -15.02
C GLN A 211 -41.14 -3.03 -15.62
N SER A 212 -42.01 -2.03 -15.87
CA SER A 212 -41.59 -0.77 -16.49
C SER A 212 -40.76 0.16 -15.58
N THR A 213 -40.76 -0.04 -14.26
CA THR A 213 -40.03 0.83 -13.30
C THR A 213 -38.79 0.17 -12.69
N TRP A 214 -38.58 -1.11 -12.96
CA TRP A 214 -37.45 -1.87 -12.35
C TRP A 214 -36.10 -1.36 -12.82
N SER A 215 -35.91 -1.16 -14.12
CA SER A 215 -34.67 -0.66 -14.71
C SER A 215 -34.27 0.70 -14.14
N ARG A 216 -35.23 1.63 -14.05
CA ARG A 216 -34.99 2.97 -13.49
C ARG A 216 -34.54 2.91 -12.04
N ARG A 217 -35.11 2.02 -11.24
CA ARG A 217 -34.73 1.84 -9.83
C ARG A 217 -33.37 1.23 -9.69
N ALA A 218 -33.05 0.21 -10.50
CA ALA A 218 -31.73 -0.39 -10.53
C ALA A 218 -30.65 0.66 -10.85
N ILE A 219 -30.90 1.51 -11.85
CA ILE A 219 -30.00 2.61 -12.22
C ILE A 219 -29.83 3.61 -11.05
N VAL A 220 -30.93 4.02 -10.40
CA VAL A 220 -30.86 4.94 -9.26
C VAL A 220 -30.09 4.32 -8.09
N THR A 221 -30.36 3.06 -7.76
CA THR A 221 -29.65 2.36 -6.69
C THR A 221 -28.14 2.24 -6.98
N LEU A 222 -27.81 1.92 -8.22
CA LEU A 222 -26.40 1.89 -8.67
C LEU A 222 -25.76 3.27 -8.57
N ALA A 223 -26.44 4.31 -9.03
CA ALA A 223 -25.95 5.69 -8.95
C ALA A 223 -25.70 6.13 -7.49
N VAL A 224 -26.62 5.77 -6.57
CA VAL A 224 -26.43 6.01 -5.13
C VAL A 224 -25.22 5.25 -4.61
N GLY A 225 -25.02 3.98 -5.00
CA GLY A 225 -23.85 3.20 -4.62
C GLY A 225 -22.56 3.84 -5.08
N VAL A 226 -22.49 4.28 -6.33
CA VAL A 226 -21.33 5.01 -6.88
C VAL A 226 -21.09 6.33 -6.12
N ALA A 227 -22.15 7.07 -5.81
CA ALA A 227 -22.06 8.30 -5.03
C ALA A 227 -21.50 8.05 -3.61
N CYS A 228 -21.87 6.95 -2.95
CA CYS A 228 -21.34 6.56 -1.64
C CYS A 228 -19.82 6.26 -1.72
N ILE A 229 -19.39 5.54 -2.75
CA ILE A 229 -17.95 5.27 -2.98
C ILE A 229 -17.20 6.58 -3.23
N ALA A 230 -17.72 7.43 -4.11
CA ALA A 230 -17.12 8.73 -4.42
C ALA A 230 -17.04 9.62 -3.17
N ALA A 231 -18.08 9.64 -2.34
CA ALA A 231 -18.09 10.39 -1.09
C ALA A 231 -17.01 9.91 -0.10
N LEU A 232 -16.82 8.60 0.03
CA LEU A 232 -15.77 8.04 0.90
C LEU A 232 -14.36 8.39 0.39
N VAL A 233 -14.11 8.27 -0.92
CA VAL A 233 -12.81 8.59 -1.51
C VAL A 233 -12.51 10.08 -1.41
N SER A 234 -13.51 10.94 -1.68
CA SER A 234 -13.37 12.40 -1.58
C SER A 234 -13.15 12.84 -0.13
N SER A 235 -13.87 12.25 0.84
CA SER A 235 -13.68 12.57 2.25
C SER A 235 -12.29 12.17 2.76
N ARG A 236 -11.71 11.04 2.28
CA ARG A 236 -10.32 10.70 2.55
C ARG A 236 -9.37 11.76 2.01
N SER A 237 -9.53 12.19 0.75
CA SER A 237 -8.69 13.22 0.13
C SER A 237 -8.76 14.56 0.88
N LEU A 238 -9.93 14.96 1.33
CA LEU A 238 -10.09 16.18 2.14
C LEU A 238 -9.43 16.04 3.52
N ALA A 239 -9.57 14.88 4.16
CA ALA A 239 -8.99 14.61 5.47
C ALA A 239 -7.44 14.58 5.47
N THR A 240 -6.80 14.37 4.31
CA THR A 240 -5.34 14.49 4.17
C THR A 240 -4.86 15.93 4.14
N GLN A 241 -5.73 16.88 3.85
CA GLN A 241 -5.40 18.31 3.76
C GLN A 241 -5.78 19.05 5.04
N ILE A 242 -6.91 18.70 5.64
CA ILE A 242 -7.47 19.37 6.81
C ILE A 242 -7.92 18.33 7.83
N SER A 243 -7.32 18.36 9.01
CA SER A 243 -7.56 17.37 10.08
C SER A 243 -9.02 17.29 10.54
N GLU A 244 -9.75 18.41 10.50
CA GLU A 244 -11.16 18.49 10.93
C GLU A 244 -12.09 17.67 10.03
N PHE A 245 -11.74 17.47 8.77
CA PHE A 245 -12.55 16.71 7.81
C PHE A 245 -12.46 15.18 7.99
N ARG A 246 -11.70 14.68 8.96
CA ARG A 246 -11.67 13.25 9.31
C ARG A 246 -13.06 12.70 9.66
N ILE A 247 -13.93 13.52 10.24
CA ILE A 247 -15.31 13.14 10.56
C ILE A 247 -16.13 12.79 9.31
N LEU A 248 -15.82 13.40 8.15
CA LEU A 248 -16.51 13.12 6.89
C LEU A 248 -16.30 11.68 6.42
N ILE A 249 -15.16 11.06 6.77
CA ILE A 249 -14.88 9.66 6.44
C ILE A 249 -15.94 8.76 7.09
N TYR A 250 -16.29 9.02 8.34
CA TYR A 250 -17.33 8.26 9.07
C TYR A 250 -18.72 8.59 8.56
N LEU A 251 -19.02 9.87 8.35
CA LEU A 251 -20.31 10.33 7.84
C LEU A 251 -20.64 9.73 6.47
N SER A 252 -19.65 9.63 5.58
CA SER A 252 -19.84 9.07 4.23
C SER A 252 -20.36 7.63 4.23
N THR A 253 -20.13 6.87 5.32
CA THR A 253 -20.59 5.48 5.46
C THR A 253 -21.80 5.36 6.38
N ILE A 254 -21.83 6.09 7.51
CA ILE A 254 -22.92 6.01 8.49
C ILE A 254 -24.23 6.57 7.92
N VAL A 255 -24.17 7.68 7.18
CA VAL A 255 -25.36 8.31 6.61
C VAL A 255 -26.10 7.40 5.63
N PRO A 256 -25.48 6.77 4.62
CA PRO A 256 -26.14 5.81 3.75
C PRO A 256 -26.72 4.61 4.51
N VAL A 257 -26.01 4.09 5.51
CA VAL A 257 -26.51 2.99 6.37
C VAL A 257 -27.78 3.40 7.09
N ALA A 258 -27.77 4.56 7.73
CA ALA A 258 -28.90 5.08 8.50
C ALA A 258 -30.14 5.31 7.60
N ILE A 259 -29.94 5.91 6.42
CA ILE A 259 -31.00 6.16 5.45
C ILE A 259 -31.57 4.83 4.94
N ALA A 260 -30.72 3.90 4.48
CA ALA A 260 -31.15 2.62 3.93
C ALA A 260 -31.89 1.78 4.99
N TYR A 261 -31.37 1.72 6.20
CA TYR A 261 -32.01 1.02 7.31
C TYR A 261 -33.35 1.67 7.70
N GLY A 262 -33.38 3.00 7.79
CA GLY A 262 -34.61 3.75 8.07
C GLY A 262 -35.70 3.50 7.02
N MET A 263 -35.33 3.44 5.75
CA MET A 263 -36.27 3.08 4.67
C MET A 263 -36.83 1.66 4.84
N ILE A 264 -35.96 0.67 5.13
CA ILE A 264 -36.40 -0.73 5.36
C ILE A 264 -37.32 -0.82 6.58
N ALA A 265 -37.00 -0.14 7.67
CA ALA A 265 -37.79 -0.12 8.89
C ALA A 265 -39.18 0.52 8.65
N TRP A 266 -39.21 1.65 7.94
CA TRP A 266 -40.46 2.33 7.62
C TRP A 266 -41.42 1.46 6.77
N GLN A 267 -40.90 0.70 5.82
CA GLN A 267 -41.72 -0.26 5.08
C GLN A 267 -42.30 -1.39 5.95
N ALA A 268 -41.48 -1.88 6.90
CA ALA A 268 -41.95 -2.90 7.84
C ALA A 268 -43.12 -2.39 8.68
N PHE A 269 -43.07 -1.14 9.13
CA PHE A 269 -44.16 -0.50 9.88
C PHE A 269 -45.43 -0.33 9.03
N ARG A 270 -45.31 0.13 7.77
CA ARG A 270 -46.46 0.27 6.86
C ARG A 270 -47.13 -1.06 6.51
N GLY A 271 -46.32 -2.12 6.34
CA GLY A 271 -46.84 -3.46 6.06
C GLY A 271 -47.67 -4.07 7.21
N GLN A 272 -47.43 -3.65 8.46
CA GLN A 272 -48.16 -4.09 9.62
C GLN A 272 -49.51 -3.33 9.80
N GLN A 273 -49.67 -2.15 9.20
CA GLN A 273 -50.87 -1.32 9.32
C GLN A 273 -51.96 -1.61 8.27
N MET A 274 -51.70 -2.46 7.27
CA MET A 274 -52.77 -2.90 6.36
C MET A 274 -53.55 -4.02 7.03
N PRO A 275 -54.84 -3.77 7.43
CA PRO A 275 -55.70 -4.81 7.95
C PRO A 275 -55.90 -5.86 6.86
N ALA A 276 -55.87 -7.13 7.27
CA ALA A 276 -56.19 -8.26 6.40
C ALA A 276 -57.55 -7.99 5.77
N THR A 277 -57.55 -7.68 4.48
CA THR A 277 -58.77 -7.52 3.69
C THR A 277 -59.56 -8.81 3.86
N ARG A 278 -60.76 -8.69 4.48
CA ARG A 278 -61.72 -9.78 4.64
C ARG A 278 -61.87 -10.50 3.31
N GLN A 279 -61.52 -11.79 3.29
CA GLN A 279 -61.96 -12.66 2.21
C GLN A 279 -63.48 -12.57 2.09
N PRO A 280 -64.02 -12.32 0.91
CA PRO A 280 -65.48 -12.44 0.73
C PRO A 280 -65.86 -13.89 1.03
N ARG A 281 -66.75 -14.09 2.03
CA ARG A 281 -67.42 -15.37 2.24
C ARG A 281 -68.18 -15.68 0.96
N VAL A 282 -67.74 -16.69 0.24
CA VAL A 282 -68.50 -17.32 -0.81
C VAL A 282 -69.65 -18.01 -0.07
N ALA A 283 -70.89 -17.42 -0.18
CA ALA A 283 -72.14 -18.04 0.25
C ALA A 283 -72.39 -19.19 -0.73
N THR A 284 -72.52 -20.39 -0.20
CA THR A 284 -73.05 -21.60 -0.84
C THR A 284 -74.54 -21.50 -0.93
#